data_c4575ba473481ef58fcaa29e95f64614
#
_entry.id   c4575ba473481ef58fcaa29e95f64614
#
_cell.length_a   1.000
_cell.length_b   1.000
_cell.length_c   1.000
_cell.angle_alpha   90.00
_cell.angle_beta   90.00
_cell.angle_gamma   90.00
#
_symmetry.space_group_name_H-M   'P 1'
#
loop_
_entity.id
_entity.type
_entity.pdbx_description
1 polymer ?
#
loop_
_entity_poly.entity_id
_entity_poly.type
_entity_poly.pdbx_seq_one_letter_code
_entity_poly.pdbx_strand_id
1 'polypeptide(L)'
;MPRSYNSEKRKQLENELRQKIVEATVALHAEKGVTSTSYQDIAKRADVAIPTVYKKFPDASGLLYACTRHAAMRAPVQSEEIFTGKTSLRQRVAALVHTRCKVHAYFNPWLKWGGDRVMPEVISLLKEDITQTKRLILAAFAPAYATGKIPKELLSMSLLLLNYHTWASLQAQGKITQKQIEMYITNSICKLI
;
A
#
# COMPACT_ATOMS: atom_id res chain seq x y z
N MET A 1 -4.93 -9.88 46.95
CA MET A 1 -4.85 -9.15 45.70
C MET A 1 -3.81 -9.74 44.76
N PRO A 2 -4.16 -10.67 43.84
CA PRO A 2 -3.23 -11.03 42.76
C PRO A 2 -3.91 -11.21 41.37
N ARG A 3 -5.02 -10.55 41.06
CA ARG A 3 -5.73 -10.75 39.78
C ARG A 3 -5.28 -9.84 38.61
N SER A 4 -4.64 -8.69 38.83
CA SER A 4 -4.31 -7.76 37.75
C SER A 4 -3.11 -8.20 36.91
N TYR A 5 -2.03 -8.72 37.54
CA TYR A 5 -0.82 -9.17 36.85
C TYR A 5 -1.08 -10.32 35.86
N ASN A 6 -1.96 -11.25 36.22
CA ASN A 6 -2.28 -12.40 35.33
C ASN A 6 -3.15 -12.01 34.13
N SER A 7 -3.96 -10.94 34.24
CA SER A 7 -4.80 -10.47 33.14
C SER A 7 -4.01 -9.75 32.05
N GLU A 8 -3.00 -8.96 32.43
CA GLU A 8 -2.15 -8.25 31.46
C GLU A 8 -1.26 -9.23 30.66
N LYS A 9 -0.63 -10.17 31.33
CA LYS A 9 0.17 -11.21 30.67
C LYS A 9 -0.68 -12.05 29.71
N ARG A 10 -1.90 -12.40 30.12
CA ARG A 10 -2.82 -13.12 29.23
C ARG A 10 -3.21 -12.31 28.03
N LYS A 11 -3.49 -11.01 28.19
CA LYS A 11 -3.83 -10.09 27.10
C LYS A 11 -2.67 -9.90 26.15
N GLN A 12 -1.45 -9.82 26.67
CA GLN A 12 -0.24 -9.75 25.85
C GLN A 12 -0.06 -11.00 25.00
N LEU A 13 -0.15 -12.20 25.58
CA LEU A 13 -0.06 -13.47 24.86
C LEU A 13 -1.16 -13.59 23.78
N GLU A 14 -2.37 -13.12 24.07
CA GLU A 14 -3.46 -13.08 23.09
C GLU A 14 -3.15 -12.14 21.90
N ASN A 15 -2.54 -10.99 22.15
CA ASN A 15 -2.13 -10.05 21.11
C ASN A 15 -0.98 -10.61 20.27
N GLU A 16 0.01 -11.22 20.89
CA GLU A 16 1.14 -11.89 20.22
C GLU A 16 0.64 -13.01 19.29
N LEU A 17 -0.31 -13.82 19.78
CA LEU A 17 -0.91 -14.88 18.98
C LEU A 17 -1.70 -14.34 17.79
N ARG A 18 -2.49 -13.27 18.01
CA ARG A 18 -3.21 -12.59 16.95
C ARG A 18 -2.26 -12.02 15.90
N GLN A 19 -1.14 -11.42 16.34
CA GLN A 19 -0.11 -10.86 15.48
C GLN A 19 0.56 -11.94 14.62
N LYS A 20 0.92 -13.08 15.20
CA LYS A 20 1.48 -14.25 14.47
C LYS A 20 0.56 -14.71 13.34
N ILE A 21 -0.74 -14.79 13.60
CA ILE A 21 -1.75 -15.19 12.59
C ILE A 21 -1.80 -14.15 11.45
N VAL A 22 -1.80 -12.86 11.79
CA VAL A 22 -1.80 -11.77 10.79
C VAL A 22 -0.55 -11.83 9.92
N GLU A 23 0.64 -11.95 10.52
CA GLU A 23 1.91 -12.01 9.80
C GLU A 23 2.00 -13.23 8.87
N ALA A 24 1.58 -14.39 9.35
CA ALA A 24 1.50 -15.61 8.53
C ALA A 24 0.55 -15.41 7.33
N THR A 25 -0.59 -14.77 7.56
CA THR A 25 -1.58 -14.50 6.51
C THR A 25 -1.04 -13.51 5.49
N VAL A 26 -0.42 -12.41 5.94
CA VAL A 26 0.21 -11.40 5.06
C VAL A 26 1.25 -12.06 4.14
N ALA A 27 2.11 -12.94 4.69
CA ALA A 27 3.10 -13.67 3.90
C ALA A 27 2.43 -14.59 2.87
N LEU A 28 1.44 -15.37 3.26
CA LEU A 28 0.71 -16.27 2.36
C LEU A 28 -0.04 -15.52 1.24
N HIS A 29 -0.65 -14.37 1.56
CA HIS A 29 -1.31 -13.54 0.56
C HIS A 29 -0.31 -12.97 -0.46
N ALA A 30 0.90 -12.63 -0.05
CA ALA A 30 1.96 -12.20 -0.97
C ALA A 30 2.47 -13.34 -1.87
N GLU A 31 2.53 -14.58 -1.35
CA GLU A 31 3.02 -15.77 -2.05
C GLU A 31 2.04 -16.31 -3.07
N LYS A 32 0.76 -16.43 -2.72
CA LYS A 32 -0.25 -17.14 -3.53
C LYS A 32 -1.62 -16.45 -3.66
N GLY A 33 -1.75 -15.24 -3.14
CA GLY A 33 -2.99 -14.46 -3.19
C GLY A 33 -3.99 -14.82 -2.09
N VAL A 34 -4.98 -13.93 -1.91
CA VAL A 34 -6.01 -14.07 -0.87
C VAL A 34 -6.91 -15.29 -1.14
N THR A 35 -7.39 -15.45 -2.37
CA THR A 35 -8.34 -16.51 -2.76
C THR A 35 -7.76 -17.91 -2.66
N SER A 36 -6.44 -18.05 -2.76
CA SER A 36 -5.73 -19.33 -2.66
C SER A 36 -5.20 -19.63 -1.26
N THR A 37 -5.53 -18.80 -0.26
CA THR A 37 -5.06 -18.97 1.12
C THR A 37 -6.19 -19.47 2.01
N SER A 38 -6.01 -20.66 2.58
CA SER A 38 -6.96 -21.28 3.53
C SER A 38 -6.57 -21.01 4.98
N TYR A 39 -7.52 -21.15 5.90
CA TYR A 39 -7.24 -21.10 7.35
C TYR A 39 -6.31 -22.24 7.81
N GLN A 40 -6.30 -23.36 7.09
CA GLN A 40 -5.37 -24.47 7.33
C GLN A 40 -3.93 -24.05 7.00
N ASP A 41 -3.72 -23.36 5.86
CA ASP A 41 -2.39 -22.83 5.51
C ASP A 41 -1.90 -21.82 6.53
N ILE A 42 -2.80 -20.93 6.97
CA ILE A 42 -2.49 -19.91 7.98
C ILE A 42 -2.12 -20.55 9.31
N ALA A 43 -2.91 -21.53 9.78
CA ALA A 43 -2.63 -22.26 11.01
C ALA A 43 -1.26 -22.94 10.97
N LYS A 44 -0.96 -23.63 9.85
CA LYS A 44 0.33 -24.28 9.63
C LYS A 44 1.50 -23.29 9.63
N ARG A 45 1.35 -22.14 8.94
CA ARG A 45 2.39 -21.10 8.84
C ARG A 45 2.61 -20.40 10.17
N ALA A 46 1.54 -20.12 10.92
CA ALA A 46 1.59 -19.46 12.22
C ALA A 46 1.97 -20.39 13.37
N ASP A 47 2.11 -21.69 13.10
CA ASP A 47 2.35 -22.72 14.12
C ASP A 47 1.29 -22.68 15.24
N VAL A 48 0.01 -22.77 14.85
CA VAL A 48 -1.13 -22.80 15.77
C VAL A 48 -2.15 -23.83 15.30
N ALA A 49 -3.04 -24.25 16.20
CA ALA A 49 -4.17 -25.12 15.83
C ALA A 49 -5.22 -24.34 14.98
N ILE A 50 -5.83 -24.98 13.98
CA ILE A 50 -6.87 -24.40 13.12
C ILE A 50 -8.00 -23.74 13.95
N PRO A 51 -8.55 -24.38 15.03
CA PRO A 51 -9.56 -23.73 15.85
C PRO A 51 -9.11 -22.42 16.49
N THR A 52 -7.81 -22.25 16.71
CA THR A 52 -7.24 -20.99 17.23
C THR A 52 -7.38 -19.87 16.22
N VAL A 53 -7.15 -20.15 14.92
CA VAL A 53 -7.33 -19.16 13.86
C VAL A 53 -8.79 -18.71 13.81
N TYR A 54 -9.75 -19.65 13.78
CA TYR A 54 -11.20 -19.35 13.81
C TYR A 54 -11.61 -18.56 15.04
N LYS A 55 -11.07 -18.91 16.22
CA LYS A 55 -11.35 -18.18 17.48
C LYS A 55 -10.88 -16.72 17.42
N LYS A 56 -9.74 -16.45 16.78
CA LYS A 56 -9.18 -15.09 16.68
C LYS A 56 -9.75 -14.29 15.52
N PHE A 57 -10.15 -14.97 14.46
CA PHE A 57 -10.72 -14.40 13.23
C PHE A 57 -11.87 -15.30 12.77
N PRO A 58 -13.07 -15.08 13.33
CA PRO A 58 -14.26 -15.90 13.01
C PRO A 58 -14.67 -15.78 11.53
N ASP A 59 -14.35 -14.67 10.89
CA ASP A 59 -14.65 -14.38 9.50
C ASP A 59 -13.42 -13.91 8.73
N ALA A 60 -13.43 -14.15 7.43
CA ALA A 60 -12.34 -13.81 6.53
C ALA A 60 -12.17 -12.29 6.36
N SER A 61 -13.25 -11.51 6.48
CA SER A 61 -13.25 -10.06 6.33
C SER A 61 -12.43 -9.39 7.44
N GLY A 62 -12.67 -9.80 8.70
CA GLY A 62 -11.91 -9.31 9.86
C GLY A 62 -10.42 -9.66 9.79
N LEU A 63 -10.09 -10.85 9.27
CA LEU A 63 -8.71 -11.25 9.05
C LEU A 63 -8.07 -10.40 7.93
N LEU A 64 -8.76 -10.23 6.80
CA LEU A 64 -8.29 -9.44 5.68
C LEU A 64 -8.07 -7.97 6.09
N TYR A 65 -9.03 -7.39 6.85
CA TYR A 65 -8.88 -6.05 7.40
C TYR A 65 -7.61 -5.92 8.27
N ALA A 66 -7.37 -6.89 9.16
CA ALA A 66 -6.17 -6.89 10.00
C ALA A 66 -4.88 -6.99 9.16
N CYS A 67 -4.88 -7.82 8.11
CA CYS A 67 -3.74 -7.98 7.19
C CYS A 67 -3.47 -6.72 6.37
N THR A 68 -4.50 -6.11 5.81
CA THR A 68 -4.36 -4.88 5.01
C THR A 68 -3.87 -3.72 5.87
N ARG A 69 -4.39 -3.58 7.10
CA ARG A 69 -3.90 -2.60 8.07
C ARG A 69 -2.44 -2.84 8.44
N HIS A 70 -2.06 -4.10 8.70
CA HIS A 70 -0.69 -4.47 9.03
C HIS A 70 0.29 -4.12 7.89
N ALA A 71 -0.08 -4.41 6.64
CA ALA A 71 0.71 -4.04 5.47
C ALA A 71 0.78 -2.50 5.31
N ALA A 72 -0.34 -1.79 5.45
CA ALA A 72 -0.40 -0.34 5.31
C ALA A 72 0.47 0.41 6.33
N MET A 73 0.52 -0.06 7.58
CA MET A 73 1.35 0.55 8.63
C MET A 73 2.87 0.44 8.38
N ARG A 74 3.30 -0.47 7.51
CA ARG A 74 4.70 -0.70 7.13
C ARG A 74 5.05 -0.15 5.75
N ALA A 75 4.08 0.43 5.06
CA ALA A 75 4.28 1.01 3.74
C ALA A 75 5.23 2.21 3.77
N PRO A 76 5.94 2.49 2.67
CA PRO A 76 6.76 3.68 2.55
C PRO A 76 5.94 4.95 2.84
N VAL A 77 6.53 5.86 3.62
CA VAL A 77 5.87 7.11 4.02
C VAL A 77 5.61 7.99 2.80
N GLN A 78 4.41 8.52 2.73
CA GLN A 78 3.96 9.43 1.68
C GLN A 78 3.57 10.77 2.33
N SER A 79 4.56 11.64 2.58
CA SER A 79 4.36 12.98 3.14
C SER A 79 4.88 14.06 2.19
N GLU A 80 4.50 15.32 2.43
CA GLU A 80 5.01 16.47 1.66
C GLU A 80 6.49 16.74 1.91
N GLU A 81 7.10 16.15 2.93
CA GLU A 81 8.53 16.22 3.23
C GLU A 81 9.42 15.71 2.08
N ILE A 82 8.87 14.86 1.19
CA ILE A 82 9.57 14.41 -0.03
C ILE A 82 9.99 15.58 -0.93
N PHE A 83 9.36 16.74 -0.77
CA PHE A 83 9.64 17.96 -1.54
C PHE A 83 10.67 18.87 -0.87
N THR A 84 11.13 18.57 0.33
CA THR A 84 12.14 19.38 1.04
C THR A 84 13.41 19.49 0.19
N GLY A 85 13.91 20.74 -0.02
CA GLY A 85 15.06 21.01 -0.85
C GLY A 85 14.84 20.87 -2.37
N LYS A 86 13.60 20.61 -2.82
CA LYS A 86 13.26 20.52 -4.25
C LYS A 86 12.73 21.87 -4.74
N THR A 87 13.58 22.61 -5.44
CA THR A 87 13.28 23.98 -5.88
C THR A 87 12.61 24.04 -7.26
N SER A 88 12.92 23.10 -8.16
CA SER A 88 12.31 23.05 -9.49
C SER A 88 11.10 22.11 -9.52
N LEU A 89 10.13 22.44 -10.39
CA LEU A 89 8.96 21.59 -10.62
C LEU A 89 9.37 20.17 -11.01
N ARG A 90 10.35 20.02 -11.92
CA ARG A 90 10.85 18.71 -12.34
C ARG A 90 11.40 17.89 -11.17
N GLN A 91 12.13 18.51 -10.24
CA GLN A 91 12.64 17.81 -9.05
C GLN A 91 11.50 17.35 -8.15
N ARG A 92 10.43 18.15 -7.98
CA ARG A 92 9.25 17.80 -7.19
C ARG A 92 8.47 16.67 -7.84
N VAL A 93 8.23 16.74 -9.14
CA VAL A 93 7.59 15.64 -9.89
C VAL A 93 8.41 14.36 -9.81
N ALA A 94 9.73 14.42 -9.98
CA ALA A 94 10.59 13.25 -9.86
C ALA A 94 10.56 12.64 -8.45
N ALA A 95 10.54 13.45 -7.38
CA ALA A 95 10.41 12.98 -6.00
C ALA A 95 9.04 12.29 -5.76
N LEU A 96 7.96 12.87 -6.29
CA LEU A 96 6.63 12.27 -6.23
C LEU A 96 6.59 10.91 -6.95
N VAL A 97 7.09 10.85 -8.19
CA VAL A 97 7.14 9.61 -8.99
C VAL A 97 7.96 8.54 -8.28
N HIS A 98 9.15 8.89 -7.78
CA HIS A 98 9.99 7.97 -7.02
C HIS A 98 9.27 7.38 -5.80
N THR A 99 8.61 8.23 -5.02
CA THR A 99 7.83 7.80 -3.85
C THR A 99 6.69 6.87 -4.25
N ARG A 100 5.93 7.21 -5.31
CA ARG A 100 4.84 6.36 -5.80
C ARG A 100 5.34 5.02 -6.30
N CYS A 101 6.44 4.98 -7.04
CA CYS A 101 7.05 3.75 -7.50
C CYS A 101 7.51 2.85 -6.35
N LYS A 102 8.05 3.41 -5.27
CA LYS A 102 8.39 2.66 -4.04
C LYS A 102 7.14 2.05 -3.40
N VAL A 103 6.06 2.81 -3.29
CA VAL A 103 4.79 2.32 -2.75
C VAL A 103 4.23 1.18 -3.59
N HIS A 104 4.25 1.31 -4.92
CA HIS A 104 3.80 0.27 -5.83
C HIS A 104 4.65 -1.00 -5.73
N ALA A 105 5.97 -0.87 -5.68
CA ALA A 105 6.87 -2.00 -5.50
C ALA A 105 6.62 -2.72 -4.17
N TYR A 106 6.37 -1.96 -3.09
CA TYR A 106 6.03 -2.51 -1.79
C TYR A 106 4.73 -3.31 -1.81
N PHE A 107 3.66 -2.78 -2.42
CA PHE A 107 2.36 -3.45 -2.46
C PHE A 107 2.22 -4.49 -3.58
N ASN A 108 3.13 -4.53 -4.56
CA ASN A 108 3.07 -5.44 -5.70
C ASN A 108 2.90 -6.93 -5.31
N PRO A 109 3.56 -7.47 -4.25
CA PRO A 109 3.38 -8.86 -3.86
C PRO A 109 1.92 -9.28 -3.63
N TRP A 110 1.07 -8.34 -3.18
CA TRP A 110 -0.36 -8.56 -2.93
C TRP A 110 -1.24 -8.15 -4.11
N LEU A 111 -0.98 -6.98 -4.72
CA LEU A 111 -1.81 -6.42 -5.79
C LEU A 111 -1.71 -7.20 -7.11
N LYS A 112 -0.56 -7.84 -7.40
CA LYS A 112 -0.37 -8.67 -8.60
C LYS A 112 -1.40 -9.80 -8.76
N TRP A 113 -2.06 -10.20 -7.67
CA TRP A 113 -3.09 -11.25 -7.68
C TRP A 113 -4.49 -10.72 -8.03
N GLY A 114 -4.65 -9.42 -8.28
CA GLY A 114 -5.92 -8.81 -8.66
C GLY A 114 -6.95 -8.66 -7.54
N GLY A 115 -6.54 -8.83 -6.27
CA GLY A 115 -7.42 -8.70 -5.09
C GLY A 115 -7.94 -7.28 -4.83
N ASP A 116 -7.38 -6.29 -5.51
CA ASP A 116 -7.76 -4.87 -5.42
C ASP A 116 -9.17 -4.56 -5.95
N ARG A 117 -9.75 -5.47 -6.75
CA ARG A 117 -11.04 -5.22 -7.46
C ARG A 117 -12.26 -5.78 -6.76
N VAL A 118 -12.10 -6.63 -5.75
CA VAL A 118 -13.20 -7.49 -5.26
C VAL A 118 -13.47 -7.35 -3.77
N MET A 119 -12.58 -6.75 -2.99
CA MET A 119 -12.67 -6.78 -1.52
C MET A 119 -12.89 -5.37 -0.94
N PRO A 120 -13.99 -5.13 -0.21
CA PRO A 120 -14.33 -3.81 0.35
C PRO A 120 -13.20 -3.20 1.20
N GLU A 121 -12.47 -4.02 1.94
CA GLU A 121 -11.36 -3.62 2.81
C GLU A 121 -10.20 -3.04 2.00
N VAL A 122 -9.87 -3.69 0.87
CA VAL A 122 -8.82 -3.24 -0.06
C VAL A 122 -9.28 -1.98 -0.80
N ILE A 123 -10.55 -1.93 -1.24
CA ILE A 123 -11.12 -0.76 -1.91
C ILE A 123 -11.05 0.49 -1.03
N SER A 124 -11.30 0.37 0.28
CA SER A 124 -11.20 1.49 1.22
C SER A 124 -9.78 2.06 1.26
N LEU A 125 -8.77 1.19 1.39
CA LEU A 125 -7.36 1.61 1.39
C LEU A 125 -6.95 2.24 0.06
N LEU A 126 -7.43 1.73 -1.07
CA LEU A 126 -7.16 2.32 -2.38
C LEU A 126 -7.76 3.72 -2.52
N LYS A 127 -8.95 3.97 -1.96
CA LYS A 127 -9.55 5.31 -1.92
C LYS A 127 -8.73 6.29 -1.08
N GLU A 128 -8.22 5.84 0.07
CA GLU A 128 -7.32 6.63 0.92
C GLU A 128 -6.02 6.94 0.17
N ASP A 129 -5.42 5.97 -0.51
CA ASP A 129 -4.20 6.13 -1.30
C ASP A 129 -4.39 7.11 -2.47
N ILE A 130 -5.52 7.03 -3.18
CA ILE A 130 -5.86 8.00 -4.24
C ILE A 130 -5.99 9.41 -3.66
N THR A 131 -6.61 9.57 -2.50
CA THR A 131 -6.78 10.86 -1.84
C THR A 131 -5.42 11.44 -1.43
N GLN A 132 -4.56 10.62 -0.85
CA GLN A 132 -3.19 11.02 -0.51
C GLN A 132 -2.36 11.37 -1.76
N THR A 133 -2.49 10.58 -2.82
CA THR A 133 -1.81 10.85 -4.10
C THR A 133 -2.25 12.19 -4.70
N LYS A 134 -3.56 12.50 -4.68
CA LYS A 134 -4.06 13.82 -5.11
C LYS A 134 -3.43 14.96 -4.31
N ARG A 135 -3.36 14.82 -2.99
CA ARG A 135 -2.74 15.81 -2.12
C ARG A 135 -1.27 16.04 -2.49
N LEU A 136 -0.51 14.97 -2.71
CA LEU A 136 0.89 15.07 -3.12
C LEU A 136 1.07 15.66 -4.51
N ILE A 137 0.17 15.38 -5.46
CA ILE A 137 0.18 16.03 -6.79
C ILE A 137 -0.01 17.54 -6.61
N LEU A 138 -1.04 17.96 -5.88
CA LEU A 138 -1.29 19.39 -5.61
C LEU A 138 -0.08 20.06 -4.97
N ALA A 139 0.52 19.44 -3.97
CA ALA A 139 1.72 19.93 -3.32
C ALA A 139 2.92 20.01 -4.30
N ALA A 140 3.13 19.02 -5.15
CA ALA A 140 4.22 19.03 -6.14
C ALA A 140 4.10 20.22 -7.11
N PHE A 141 2.88 20.54 -7.52
CA PHE A 141 2.61 21.59 -8.50
C PHE A 141 2.40 22.99 -7.89
N ALA A 142 2.24 23.10 -6.58
CA ALA A 142 1.97 24.38 -5.90
C ALA A 142 2.90 25.54 -6.33
N PRO A 143 4.23 25.35 -6.51
CA PRO A 143 5.08 26.47 -6.94
C PRO A 143 4.82 26.97 -8.37
N ALA A 144 4.22 26.14 -9.24
CA ALA A 144 3.92 26.53 -10.62
C ALA A 144 2.52 27.16 -10.78
N TYR A 145 1.64 26.96 -9.79
CA TYR A 145 0.24 27.42 -9.83
C TYR A 145 -0.08 28.23 -8.58
N ALA A 146 0.22 29.54 -8.61
CA ALA A 146 0.08 30.47 -7.47
C ALA A 146 -1.34 30.50 -6.87
N THR A 147 -2.38 30.15 -7.64
CA THR A 147 -3.79 30.11 -7.17
C THR A 147 -4.11 28.80 -6.43
N GLY A 148 -3.18 27.85 -6.35
CA GLY A 148 -3.41 26.51 -5.80
C GLY A 148 -4.34 25.63 -6.65
N LYS A 149 -4.80 26.12 -7.82
CA LYS A 149 -5.68 25.37 -8.72
C LYS A 149 -4.88 24.90 -9.93
N ILE A 150 -4.73 23.60 -10.08
CA ILE A 150 -4.16 22.98 -11.27
C ILE A 150 -5.27 22.60 -12.26
N PRO A 151 -5.00 22.57 -13.59
CA PRO A 151 -5.95 22.11 -14.59
C PRO A 151 -6.46 20.69 -14.26
N LYS A 152 -7.75 20.44 -14.51
CA LYS A 152 -8.37 19.13 -14.25
C LYS A 152 -7.69 18.01 -15.05
N GLU A 153 -7.34 18.31 -16.30
CA GLU A 153 -6.62 17.37 -17.16
C GLU A 153 -5.27 16.99 -16.56
N LEU A 154 -4.49 17.96 -16.08
CA LEU A 154 -3.20 17.72 -15.47
C LEU A 154 -3.33 16.84 -14.23
N LEU A 155 -4.32 17.07 -13.36
CA LEU A 155 -4.60 16.24 -12.21
C LEU A 155 -4.96 14.81 -12.62
N SER A 156 -5.89 14.68 -13.58
CA SER A 156 -6.39 13.38 -14.03
C SER A 156 -5.30 12.54 -14.70
N MET A 157 -4.52 13.16 -15.59
CA MET A 157 -3.39 12.48 -16.25
C MET A 157 -2.27 12.13 -15.28
N SER A 158 -1.97 13.00 -14.32
CA SER A 158 -1.00 12.69 -13.27
C SER A 158 -1.45 11.49 -12.42
N LEU A 159 -2.73 11.42 -12.04
CA LEU A 159 -3.29 10.27 -11.32
C LEU A 159 -3.20 8.98 -12.14
N LEU A 160 -3.48 9.03 -13.45
CA LEU A 160 -3.37 7.89 -14.34
C LEU A 160 -1.92 7.40 -14.43
N LEU A 161 -0.97 8.31 -14.62
CA LEU A 161 0.46 7.98 -14.76
C LEU A 161 1.06 7.48 -13.44
N LEU A 162 0.57 7.94 -12.30
CA LEU A 162 1.00 7.54 -10.95
C LEU A 162 0.22 6.34 -10.38
N ASN A 163 -0.63 5.70 -11.18
CA ASN A 163 -1.42 4.55 -10.76
C ASN A 163 -0.59 3.26 -10.71
N TYR A 164 -0.96 2.33 -9.83
CA TYR A 164 -0.34 1.01 -9.73
C TYR A 164 -0.36 0.24 -11.05
N HIS A 165 -1.48 0.24 -11.77
CA HIS A 165 -1.60 -0.52 -13.03
C HIS A 165 -0.71 0.03 -14.14
N THR A 166 -0.49 1.35 -14.20
CA THR A 166 0.48 1.96 -15.11
C THR A 166 1.90 1.48 -14.80
N TRP A 167 2.29 1.54 -13.53
CA TRP A 167 3.58 1.06 -13.06
C TRP A 167 3.76 -0.44 -13.34
N ALA A 168 2.77 -1.28 -12.99
CA ALA A 168 2.80 -2.72 -13.17
C ALA A 168 2.88 -3.11 -14.66
N SER A 169 2.16 -2.40 -15.53
CA SER A 169 2.22 -2.62 -16.98
C SER A 169 3.60 -2.31 -17.56
N LEU A 170 4.27 -1.26 -17.08
CA LEU A 170 5.64 -0.94 -17.48
C LEU A 170 6.62 -2.00 -16.96
N GLN A 171 6.46 -2.46 -15.72
CA GLN A 171 7.27 -3.55 -15.14
C GLN A 171 7.12 -4.87 -15.94
N ALA A 172 5.91 -5.19 -16.38
CA ALA A 172 5.62 -6.43 -17.10
C ALA A 172 6.28 -6.49 -18.50
N GLN A 173 6.70 -5.36 -19.06
CA GLN A 173 7.43 -5.33 -20.34
C GLN A 173 8.84 -5.95 -20.25
N GLY A 174 9.35 -6.24 -19.05
CA GLY A 174 10.52 -7.08 -18.76
C GLY A 174 11.89 -6.50 -19.16
N LYS A 175 11.91 -5.42 -19.95
CA LYS A 175 13.14 -4.76 -20.45
C LYS A 175 13.35 -3.36 -19.87
N ILE A 176 12.43 -2.92 -18.99
CA ILE A 176 12.43 -1.56 -18.44
C ILE A 176 12.81 -1.62 -16.97
N THR A 177 13.89 -0.96 -16.60
CA THR A 177 14.33 -0.87 -15.20
C THR A 177 13.43 0.09 -14.40
N GLN A 178 13.39 -0.07 -13.09
CA GLN A 178 12.68 0.84 -12.18
C GLN A 178 13.07 2.32 -12.43
N LYS A 179 14.36 2.59 -12.62
CA LYS A 179 14.87 3.94 -12.92
C LYS A 179 14.34 4.50 -14.24
N GLN A 180 14.20 3.65 -15.26
CA GLN A 180 13.60 4.04 -16.55
C GLN A 180 12.10 4.30 -16.41
N ILE A 181 11.37 3.51 -15.64
CA ILE A 181 9.95 3.74 -15.35
C ILE A 181 9.78 5.11 -14.68
N GLU A 182 10.56 5.41 -13.64
CA GLU A 182 10.54 6.70 -12.96
C GLU A 182 10.82 7.86 -13.92
N MET A 183 11.82 7.69 -14.80
CA MET A 183 12.17 8.69 -15.82
C MET A 183 11.02 8.89 -16.83
N TYR A 184 10.41 7.81 -17.33
CA TYR A 184 9.33 7.90 -18.31
C TYR A 184 8.11 8.60 -17.72
N ILE A 185 7.67 8.21 -16.52
CA ILE A 185 6.53 8.84 -15.84
C ILE A 185 6.83 10.30 -15.54
N THR A 186 8.04 10.63 -15.02
CA THR A 186 8.45 12.01 -14.75
C THR A 186 8.41 12.87 -16.02
N ASN A 187 9.00 12.37 -17.11
CA ASN A 187 9.03 13.10 -18.37
C ASN A 187 7.61 13.30 -18.95
N SER A 188 6.76 12.29 -18.84
CA SER A 188 5.37 12.37 -19.31
C SER A 188 4.57 13.42 -18.53
N ILE A 189 4.67 13.43 -17.21
CA ILE A 189 4.00 14.44 -16.38
C ILE A 189 4.54 15.85 -16.68
N CYS A 190 5.85 16.02 -16.79
CA CYS A 190 6.46 17.32 -17.10
C CYS A 190 6.13 17.86 -18.50
N LYS A 191 5.67 17.03 -19.43
CA LYS A 191 5.22 17.45 -20.76
C LYS A 191 3.75 17.91 -20.81
N LEU A 192 2.99 17.68 -19.72
CA LEU A 192 1.60 18.12 -19.60
C LEU A 192 1.48 19.60 -19.16
N ILE A 193 2.60 20.23 -18.81
CA ILE A 193 2.72 21.60 -18.33
C ILE A 193 3.26 22.49 -19.42
#